data_3e74f15799f434d8de04c583dab23070
#
_entry.id   3e74f15799f434d8de04c583dab23070
#
_cell.length_a   1.000
_cell.length_b   1.000
_cell.length_c   1.000
_cell.angle_alpha   90.00
_cell.angle_beta   90.00
_cell.angle_gamma   90.00
#
_symmetry.space_group_name_H-M   'P 1'
#
loop_
_entity.id
_entity.type
_entity.pdbx_description
1 polymer ?
#
loop_
_entity_poly.entity_id
_entity_poly.type
_entity_poly.pdbx_seq_one_letter_code
_entity_poly.pdbx_strand_id
1 'polypeptide(L)'
;MLARHRQSLILQTVRSDGSARVSDLTQRLGVSDMTIRRDLEVLAREGLVEKVHGGAVLPGSPASQEPGFEAKLVLERPEKTAIARAAASLVRPGTAIALAGGTTTFALAQCLLDVPGLTIVTNSLRVTNLFNGTRGLDTVADSVVLTGGVRTPSDSLVGPVADLTIRSLHFDLLFLGCYGIDVEAGLTTPNLAEAETNRTLMRVARRVVVLADHTKWGLVSLSSFATLSDIDVLITDDMLSDDAHALAAEHIGEIRVAEGLSAARTLQARPALSNRYSVGRRASAADAKGHGGRSPAHPEHHGDAPATGPQIEPAGEGVPPA
;
A
#
# COMPACT_ATOMS: atom_id res chain seq x y z
N MET A 1 5.27 17.38 -26.46
CA MET A 1 5.64 18.11 -25.22
C MET A 1 7.12 18.51 -25.31
N LEU A 2 7.47 19.78 -24.95
CA LEU A 2 8.84 20.26 -24.98
C LEU A 2 9.67 19.61 -23.85
N ALA A 3 10.96 19.34 -24.11
CA ALA A 3 11.84 18.66 -23.16
C ALA A 3 11.90 19.36 -21.78
N ARG A 4 12.10 20.68 -21.75
CA ARG A 4 12.13 21.44 -20.48
C ARG A 4 10.85 21.36 -19.68
N HIS A 5 9.68 21.38 -20.32
CA HIS A 5 8.40 21.24 -19.62
C HIS A 5 8.24 19.82 -19.04
N ARG A 6 8.68 18.80 -19.77
CA ARG A 6 8.68 17.41 -19.32
C ARG A 6 9.61 17.20 -18.13
N GLN A 7 10.82 17.74 -18.21
CA GLN A 7 11.79 17.73 -17.11
C GLN A 7 11.26 18.43 -15.85
N SER A 8 10.55 19.54 -16.01
CA SER A 8 9.89 20.24 -14.89
C SER A 8 8.81 19.37 -14.24
N LEU A 9 7.99 18.67 -15.02
CA LEU A 9 6.98 17.73 -14.49
C LEU A 9 7.61 16.52 -13.79
N ILE A 10 8.69 15.98 -14.35
CA ILE A 10 9.47 14.91 -13.72
C ILE A 10 10.01 15.38 -12.36
N LEU A 11 10.65 16.54 -12.34
CA LEU A 11 11.21 17.11 -11.11
C LEU A 11 10.13 17.42 -10.07
N GLN A 12 8.98 17.91 -10.49
CA GLN A 12 7.83 18.13 -9.61
C GLN A 12 7.35 16.81 -9.00
N THR A 13 7.24 15.75 -9.79
CA THR A 13 6.87 14.41 -9.31
C THR A 13 7.89 13.90 -8.29
N VAL A 14 9.20 13.98 -8.60
CA VAL A 14 10.25 13.56 -7.65
C VAL A 14 10.20 14.37 -6.35
N ARG A 15 9.88 15.66 -6.41
CA ARG A 15 9.76 16.52 -5.22
C ARG A 15 8.52 16.24 -4.39
N SER A 16 7.39 15.94 -5.00
CA SER A 16 6.14 15.65 -4.29
C SER A 16 6.13 14.25 -3.69
N ASP A 17 6.64 13.27 -4.45
CA ASP A 17 6.48 11.86 -4.15
C ASP A 17 7.76 11.22 -3.57
N GLY A 18 8.86 12.03 -3.50
CA GLY A 18 10.19 11.59 -3.05
C GLY A 18 10.97 10.79 -4.09
N SER A 19 10.27 10.19 -5.07
CA SER A 19 10.83 9.39 -6.15
C SER A 19 9.94 9.42 -7.39
N ALA A 20 10.50 9.08 -8.56
CA ALA A 20 9.73 8.88 -9.78
C ALA A 20 10.34 7.75 -10.61
N ARG A 21 9.50 6.88 -11.16
CA ARG A 21 9.93 5.76 -12.01
C ARG A 21 9.83 6.08 -13.48
N VAL A 22 10.70 5.44 -14.23
CA VAL A 22 10.69 5.52 -15.69
C VAL A 22 9.35 5.01 -16.24
N SER A 23 8.83 3.88 -15.77
CA SER A 23 7.54 3.31 -16.20
C SER A 23 6.38 4.28 -16.01
N ASP A 24 6.25 4.85 -14.82
CA ASP A 24 5.15 5.73 -14.44
C ASP A 24 5.22 7.06 -15.19
N LEU A 25 6.45 7.60 -15.31
CA LEU A 25 6.71 8.79 -16.09
C LEU A 25 6.41 8.56 -17.58
N THR A 26 6.76 7.39 -18.11
CA THR A 26 6.46 7.00 -19.50
C THR A 26 4.96 6.98 -19.76
N GLN A 27 4.21 6.33 -18.89
CA GLN A 27 2.76 6.26 -18.98
C GLN A 27 2.09 7.64 -18.79
N ARG A 28 2.49 8.37 -17.76
CA ARG A 28 1.91 9.68 -17.39
C ARG A 28 2.20 10.77 -18.42
N LEU A 29 3.40 10.76 -19.01
CA LEU A 29 3.85 11.80 -19.93
C LEU A 29 3.70 11.42 -21.40
N GLY A 30 3.32 10.17 -21.71
CA GLY A 30 3.06 9.68 -23.07
C GLY A 30 4.30 9.69 -23.98
N VAL A 31 5.49 9.42 -23.42
CA VAL A 31 6.76 9.37 -24.16
C VAL A 31 7.47 8.05 -23.93
N SER A 32 8.46 7.70 -24.76
CA SER A 32 9.18 6.43 -24.61
C SER A 32 10.07 6.40 -23.37
N ASP A 33 10.33 5.21 -22.85
CA ASP A 33 11.28 4.92 -21.77
C ASP A 33 12.65 5.59 -22.01
N MET A 34 13.18 5.46 -23.21
CA MET A 34 14.46 6.10 -23.61
C MET A 34 14.42 7.63 -23.46
N THR A 35 13.29 8.26 -23.74
CA THR A 35 13.11 9.70 -23.57
C THR A 35 13.13 10.08 -22.09
N ILE A 36 12.44 9.33 -21.24
CA ILE A 36 12.45 9.55 -19.79
C ILE A 36 13.85 9.35 -19.22
N ARG A 37 14.54 8.26 -19.59
CA ARG A 37 15.92 8.01 -19.13
C ARG A 37 16.86 9.15 -19.47
N ARG A 38 16.73 9.70 -20.67
CA ARG A 38 17.54 10.85 -21.11
C ARG A 38 17.22 12.13 -20.34
N ASP A 39 15.95 12.38 -20.03
CA ASP A 39 15.56 13.51 -19.20
C ASP A 39 16.06 13.37 -17.76
N LEU A 40 15.97 12.18 -17.17
CA LEU A 40 16.55 11.89 -15.87
C LEU A 40 18.07 12.04 -15.85
N GLU A 41 18.76 11.73 -16.96
CA GLU A 41 20.21 11.98 -17.10
C GLU A 41 20.56 13.47 -17.11
N VAL A 42 19.73 14.28 -17.73
CA VAL A 42 19.90 15.74 -17.70
C VAL A 42 19.70 16.28 -16.29
N LEU A 43 18.59 15.93 -15.65
CA LEU A 43 18.26 16.35 -14.28
C LEU A 43 19.30 15.88 -13.25
N ALA A 44 19.85 14.67 -13.42
CA ALA A 44 20.89 14.14 -12.55
C ALA A 44 22.23 14.88 -12.74
N ARG A 45 22.61 15.22 -13.98
CA ARG A 45 23.80 16.05 -14.24
C ARG A 45 23.68 17.45 -13.66
N GLU A 46 22.46 17.98 -13.60
CA GLU A 46 22.16 19.27 -12.95
C GLU A 46 22.07 19.16 -11.42
N GLY A 47 22.23 17.96 -10.85
CA GLY A 47 22.13 17.72 -9.42
C GLY A 47 20.71 17.86 -8.86
N LEU A 48 19.69 17.86 -9.72
CA LEU A 48 18.29 18.06 -9.33
C LEU A 48 17.59 16.77 -8.92
N VAL A 49 18.09 15.63 -9.38
CA VAL A 49 17.66 14.28 -9.00
C VAL A 49 18.89 13.37 -8.92
N GLU A 50 18.77 12.28 -8.15
CA GLU A 50 19.73 11.18 -8.13
C GLU A 50 19.12 9.99 -8.87
N LYS A 51 19.86 9.42 -9.85
CA LYS A 51 19.40 8.25 -10.61
C LYS A 51 19.52 7.01 -9.74
N VAL A 52 18.45 6.25 -9.70
CA VAL A 52 18.40 4.89 -9.13
C VAL A 52 18.02 3.91 -10.22
N HIS A 53 18.11 2.60 -9.92
CA HIS A 53 17.69 1.59 -10.88
C HIS A 53 16.20 1.72 -11.18
N GLY A 54 15.87 2.00 -12.45
CA GLY A 54 14.48 2.17 -12.90
C GLY A 54 13.83 3.54 -12.65
N GLY A 55 14.55 4.54 -12.09
CA GLY A 55 13.93 5.82 -11.76
C GLY A 55 14.90 6.91 -11.28
N ALA A 56 14.36 7.85 -10.52
CA ALA A 56 15.11 8.88 -9.84
C ALA A 56 14.50 9.26 -8.49
N VAL A 57 15.35 9.72 -7.56
CA VAL A 57 15.00 10.22 -6.22
C VAL A 57 15.54 11.64 -6.04
N LEU A 58 15.14 12.32 -4.96
CA LEU A 58 15.74 13.62 -4.62
C LEU A 58 17.23 13.44 -4.27
N PRO A 59 18.11 14.34 -4.74
CA PRO A 59 19.53 14.30 -4.39
C PRO A 59 19.70 14.45 -2.89
N GLY A 60 20.55 13.61 -2.30
CA GLY A 60 20.81 13.65 -0.87
C GLY A 60 19.59 13.30 -0.01
N SER A 61 18.58 12.64 -0.56
CA SER A 61 17.60 11.94 0.27
C SER A 61 18.38 10.92 1.09
N PRO A 62 18.53 11.10 2.42
CA PRO A 62 19.31 10.17 3.20
C PRO A 62 18.73 8.77 3.01
N ALA A 63 19.58 7.75 2.91
CA ALA A 63 19.16 6.35 2.92
C ALA A 63 18.29 6.02 4.16
N SER A 64 18.30 6.90 5.16
CA SER A 64 17.49 6.85 6.38
C SER A 64 16.15 7.58 6.28
N GLN A 65 15.80 8.23 5.16
CA GLN A 65 14.50 8.90 5.04
C GLN A 65 13.39 7.88 4.76
N GLU A 66 12.54 7.69 5.76
CA GLU A 66 11.38 6.82 5.67
C GLU A 66 10.14 7.61 5.23
N PRO A 67 9.53 7.30 4.07
CA PRO A 67 8.24 7.88 3.68
C PRO A 67 7.14 7.44 4.66
N GLY A 68 6.26 8.36 5.03
CA GLY A 68 5.12 8.05 5.90
C GLY A 68 4.17 7.02 5.30
N PHE A 69 3.33 6.43 6.14
CA PHE A 69 2.38 5.38 5.75
C PHE A 69 1.46 5.84 4.61
N GLU A 70 0.87 7.03 4.72
CA GLU A 70 -0.09 7.56 3.72
C GLU A 70 0.57 7.74 2.34
N ALA A 71 1.81 8.23 2.31
CA ALA A 71 2.55 8.38 1.07
C ALA A 71 2.79 7.02 0.39
N LYS A 72 3.09 5.97 1.18
CA LYS A 72 3.30 4.60 0.69
C LYS A 72 2.00 3.89 0.30
N LEU A 73 0.86 4.27 0.89
CA LEU A 73 -0.42 3.59 0.68
C LEU A 73 -0.96 3.73 -0.74
N VAL A 74 -0.72 4.88 -1.37
CA VAL A 74 -1.19 5.18 -2.73
C VAL A 74 -0.28 4.63 -3.82
N LEU A 75 0.99 4.32 -3.49
CA LEU A 75 1.97 3.76 -4.42
C LEU A 75 1.68 2.27 -4.66
N GLU A 76 1.74 1.82 -5.90
CA GLU A 76 1.60 0.42 -6.31
C GLU A 76 0.39 -0.29 -5.66
N ARG A 77 -0.74 0.43 -5.56
CA ARG A 77 -1.93 -0.09 -4.89
C ARG A 77 -2.51 -1.34 -5.55
N PRO A 78 -2.59 -1.44 -6.89
CA PRO A 78 -3.03 -2.68 -7.56
C PRO A 78 -2.12 -3.87 -7.25
N GLU A 79 -0.79 -3.67 -7.32
CA GLU A 79 0.23 -4.68 -7.06
C GLU A 79 0.12 -5.19 -5.62
N LYS A 80 0.07 -4.28 -4.65
CA LYS A 80 -0.12 -4.62 -3.23
C LYS A 80 -1.42 -5.39 -2.98
N THR A 81 -2.50 -5.04 -3.69
CA THR A 81 -3.77 -5.76 -3.57
C THR A 81 -3.68 -7.17 -4.14
N ALA A 82 -2.99 -7.37 -5.27
CA ALA A 82 -2.77 -8.68 -5.85
C ALA A 82 -1.90 -9.56 -4.94
N ILE A 83 -0.77 -9.02 -4.46
CA ILE A 83 0.12 -9.67 -3.51
C ILE A 83 -0.62 -10.06 -2.22
N ALA A 84 -1.45 -9.16 -1.67
CA ALA A 84 -2.23 -9.41 -0.47
C ALA A 84 -3.22 -10.58 -0.65
N ARG A 85 -3.91 -10.66 -1.79
CA ARG A 85 -4.82 -11.78 -2.10
C ARG A 85 -4.07 -13.10 -2.23
N ALA A 86 -2.92 -13.10 -2.89
CA ALA A 86 -2.06 -14.28 -2.99
C ALA A 86 -1.57 -14.72 -1.60
N ALA A 87 -1.17 -13.78 -0.74
CA ALA A 87 -0.73 -14.04 0.63
C ALA A 87 -1.86 -14.60 1.50
N ALA A 88 -3.09 -14.09 1.37
CA ALA A 88 -4.25 -14.54 2.14
C ALA A 88 -4.53 -16.04 1.92
N SER A 89 -4.21 -16.60 0.76
CA SER A 89 -4.37 -18.04 0.47
C SER A 89 -3.48 -18.95 1.34
N LEU A 90 -2.45 -18.41 1.98
CA LEU A 90 -1.58 -19.16 2.90
C LEU A 90 -2.18 -19.27 4.30
N VAL A 91 -3.11 -18.38 4.66
CA VAL A 91 -3.68 -18.29 6.01
C VAL A 91 -4.82 -19.26 6.15
N ARG A 92 -4.80 -20.06 7.21
CA ARG A 92 -5.87 -20.99 7.54
C ARG A 92 -6.62 -20.53 8.79
N PRO A 93 -7.91 -20.82 8.92
CA PRO A 93 -8.64 -20.60 10.16
C PRO A 93 -7.92 -21.21 11.37
N GLY A 94 -7.97 -20.53 12.50
CA GLY A 94 -7.40 -21.02 13.76
C GLY A 94 -5.88 -20.90 13.89
N THR A 95 -5.19 -20.21 12.94
CA THR A 95 -3.73 -20.04 13.00
C THR A 95 -3.31 -18.78 13.75
N ALA A 96 -2.11 -18.81 14.35
CA ALA A 96 -1.45 -17.64 14.88
C ALA A 96 -0.53 -17.05 13.81
N ILE A 97 -0.76 -15.79 13.44
CA ILE A 97 0.02 -15.09 12.42
C ILE A 97 0.58 -13.78 12.94
N ALA A 98 1.73 -13.37 12.43
CA ALA A 98 2.25 -12.03 12.64
C ALA A 98 2.15 -11.18 11.36
N LEU A 99 1.67 -9.96 11.51
CA LEU A 99 1.60 -8.94 10.46
C LEU A 99 2.50 -7.77 10.86
N ALA A 100 3.66 -7.66 10.23
CA ALA A 100 4.54 -6.52 10.45
C ALA A 100 3.95 -5.23 9.86
N GLY A 101 4.41 -4.07 10.33
CA GLY A 101 3.98 -2.78 9.79
C GLY A 101 4.34 -2.61 8.32
N GLY A 102 3.42 -2.04 7.54
CA GLY A 102 3.62 -1.80 6.12
C GLY A 102 2.30 -1.68 5.35
N THR A 103 2.34 -1.10 4.16
CA THR A 103 1.12 -0.89 3.35
C THR A 103 0.67 -2.16 2.64
N THR A 104 1.59 -3.06 2.27
CA THR A 104 1.25 -4.35 1.65
C THR A 104 0.70 -5.33 2.69
N THR A 105 1.28 -5.36 3.89
CA THR A 105 0.76 -6.15 5.02
C THR A 105 -0.58 -5.63 5.52
N PHE A 106 -0.82 -4.31 5.46
CA PHE A 106 -2.13 -3.72 5.73
C PHE A 106 -3.17 -4.16 4.68
N ALA A 107 -2.81 -4.21 3.40
CA ALA A 107 -3.69 -4.76 2.35
C ALA A 107 -4.01 -6.25 2.60
N LEU A 108 -3.04 -7.04 3.07
CA LEU A 108 -3.29 -8.41 3.50
C LEU A 108 -4.26 -8.46 4.69
N ALA A 109 -4.07 -7.62 5.70
CA ALA A 109 -4.98 -7.56 6.86
C ALA A 109 -6.43 -7.33 6.44
N GLN A 110 -6.67 -6.49 5.43
CA GLN A 110 -8.01 -6.27 4.85
C GLN A 110 -8.60 -7.54 4.23
N CYS A 111 -7.77 -8.40 3.62
CA CYS A 111 -8.21 -9.68 3.05
C CYS A 111 -8.49 -10.75 4.12
N LEU A 112 -8.06 -10.55 5.36
CA LEU A 112 -8.19 -11.52 6.44
C LEU A 112 -9.35 -11.24 7.39
N LEU A 113 -10.11 -10.18 7.16
CA LEU A 113 -11.22 -9.78 8.06
C LEU A 113 -12.27 -10.87 8.25
N ASP A 114 -12.50 -11.71 7.27
CA ASP A 114 -13.52 -12.77 7.30
C ASP A 114 -12.94 -14.17 7.61
N VAL A 115 -11.66 -14.28 7.99
CA VAL A 115 -11.03 -15.56 8.34
C VAL A 115 -11.20 -15.82 9.85
N PRO A 116 -11.98 -16.84 10.25
CA PRO A 116 -12.31 -17.04 11.66
C PRO A 116 -11.15 -17.65 12.45
N GLY A 117 -11.15 -17.39 13.76
CA GLY A 117 -10.25 -18.03 14.72
C GLY A 117 -8.79 -17.58 14.63
N LEU A 118 -8.48 -16.46 13.99
CA LEU A 118 -7.10 -15.97 13.88
C LEU A 118 -6.64 -15.34 15.20
N THR A 119 -5.41 -15.67 15.61
CA THR A 119 -4.65 -14.87 16.55
C THR A 119 -3.65 -14.03 15.75
N ILE A 120 -3.79 -12.71 15.80
CA ILE A 120 -2.97 -11.77 15.04
C ILE A 120 -2.01 -11.04 16.00
N VAL A 121 -0.72 -11.24 15.78
CA VAL A 121 0.34 -10.44 16.41
C VAL A 121 0.74 -9.33 15.43
N THR A 122 0.79 -8.09 15.88
CA THR A 122 1.19 -7.00 14.98
C THR A 122 1.91 -5.88 15.74
N ASN A 123 2.87 -5.27 15.09
CA ASN A 123 3.46 -4.01 15.52
C ASN A 123 2.88 -2.80 14.74
N SER A 124 1.79 -3.00 13.98
CA SER A 124 1.15 -1.96 13.18
C SER A 124 -0.07 -1.38 13.88
N LEU A 125 -0.06 -0.07 14.12
CA LEU A 125 -1.24 0.66 14.59
C LEU A 125 -2.40 0.59 13.59
N ARG A 126 -2.08 0.58 12.29
CA ARG A 126 -3.09 0.53 11.22
C ARG A 126 -3.81 -0.83 11.19
N VAL A 127 -3.07 -1.92 11.30
CA VAL A 127 -3.63 -3.26 11.37
C VAL A 127 -4.51 -3.40 12.62
N THR A 128 -4.02 -2.98 13.79
CA THR A 128 -4.79 -3.03 15.03
C THR A 128 -6.10 -2.24 14.93
N ASN A 129 -6.06 -1.03 14.38
CA ASN A 129 -7.25 -0.20 14.21
C ASN A 129 -8.25 -0.82 13.23
N LEU A 130 -7.78 -1.48 12.18
CA LEU A 130 -8.62 -2.16 11.21
C LEU A 130 -9.46 -3.26 11.90
N PHE A 131 -8.84 -4.16 12.65
CA PHE A 131 -9.54 -5.24 13.33
C PHE A 131 -10.39 -4.75 14.50
N ASN A 132 -9.98 -3.71 15.22
CA ASN A 132 -10.79 -3.11 16.29
C ASN A 132 -12.03 -2.39 15.74
N GLY A 133 -11.96 -1.79 14.56
CA GLY A 133 -13.10 -1.12 13.92
C GLY A 133 -14.19 -2.08 13.43
N THR A 134 -13.86 -3.35 13.26
CA THR A 134 -14.80 -4.41 12.83
C THR A 134 -15.41 -5.19 14.01
N ARG A 135 -15.02 -4.91 15.25
CA ARG A 135 -15.60 -5.52 16.45
C ARG A 135 -17.08 -5.14 16.58
N GLY A 136 -17.96 -6.12 16.42
CA GLY A 136 -19.42 -5.93 16.48
C GLY A 136 -20.18 -6.45 15.26
N LEU A 137 -19.46 -6.77 14.20
CA LEU A 137 -19.92 -7.67 13.14
C LEU A 137 -19.44 -9.05 13.58
N ASP A 138 -20.25 -10.07 13.64
CA ASP A 138 -19.96 -11.45 14.12
C ASP A 138 -18.71 -12.12 13.47
N THR A 139 -17.65 -11.42 13.37
CA THR A 139 -16.37 -11.73 12.73
C THR A 139 -15.23 -11.36 13.69
N VAL A 140 -14.17 -12.14 13.90
CA VAL A 140 -13.28 -12.64 12.95
C VAL A 140 -11.95 -13.03 13.59
N ALA A 141 -11.07 -12.09 14.04
CA ALA A 141 -9.91 -12.47 14.80
C ALA A 141 -10.30 -12.63 16.28
N ASP A 142 -10.04 -13.79 16.83
CA ASP A 142 -10.33 -14.04 18.25
C ASP A 142 -9.47 -13.14 19.14
N SER A 143 -8.27 -12.79 18.70
CA SER A 143 -7.42 -11.85 19.41
C SER A 143 -6.45 -11.11 18.50
N VAL A 144 -6.22 -9.83 18.82
CA VAL A 144 -5.17 -9.00 18.21
C VAL A 144 -4.22 -8.55 19.31
N VAL A 145 -2.97 -8.96 19.20
CA VAL A 145 -1.89 -8.61 20.13
C VAL A 145 -1.04 -7.52 19.48
N LEU A 146 -1.09 -6.31 20.04
CA LEU A 146 -0.22 -5.19 19.66
C LEU A 146 1.07 -5.25 20.48
N THR A 147 2.24 -5.27 19.82
CA THR A 147 3.54 -5.49 20.46
C THR A 147 3.97 -4.35 21.41
N GLY A 148 3.41 -3.15 21.23
CA GLY A 148 3.92 -1.94 21.90
C GLY A 148 5.21 -1.44 21.26
N GLY A 149 5.80 -0.39 21.81
CA GLY A 149 7.04 0.19 21.29
C GLY A 149 6.93 1.67 20.90
N VAL A 150 7.94 2.19 20.22
CA VAL A 150 8.01 3.56 19.74
C VAL A 150 7.47 3.63 18.31
N ARG A 151 6.56 4.57 18.06
CA ARG A 151 5.93 4.74 16.74
C ARG A 151 6.91 5.33 15.72
N THR A 152 6.96 4.72 14.54
CA THR A 152 7.70 5.20 13.37
C THR A 152 6.82 6.05 12.44
N PRO A 153 7.39 6.76 11.45
CA PRO A 153 6.61 7.46 10.41
C PRO A 153 5.67 6.54 9.61
N SER A 154 5.97 5.24 9.54
CA SER A 154 5.12 4.24 8.87
C SER A 154 4.05 3.61 9.76
N ASP A 155 3.75 4.21 10.92
CA ASP A 155 2.77 3.70 11.91
C ASP A 155 3.09 2.31 12.46
N SER A 156 4.38 1.94 12.43
CA SER A 156 4.89 0.74 13.07
C SER A 156 5.42 1.05 14.47
N LEU A 157 5.27 0.13 15.40
CA LEU A 157 5.83 0.19 16.74
C LEU A 157 7.11 -0.65 16.79
N VAL A 158 8.21 -0.06 17.22
CA VAL A 158 9.55 -0.67 17.17
C VAL A 158 10.35 -0.42 18.46
N GLY A 159 11.49 -1.08 18.56
CA GLY A 159 12.46 -0.89 19.64
C GLY A 159 12.27 -1.85 20.81
N PRO A 160 12.99 -1.64 21.92
CA PRO A 160 13.18 -2.63 22.99
C PRO A 160 11.89 -3.19 23.59
N VAL A 161 10.83 -2.38 23.69
CA VAL A 161 9.52 -2.81 24.22
C VAL A 161 8.85 -3.77 23.25
N ALA A 162 8.82 -3.43 21.95
CA ALA A 162 8.28 -4.32 20.92
C ALA A 162 9.07 -5.63 20.87
N ASP A 163 10.41 -5.53 20.85
CA ASP A 163 11.30 -6.69 20.76
C ASP A 163 11.15 -7.63 21.95
N LEU A 164 11.01 -7.09 23.17
CA LEU A 164 10.77 -7.91 24.36
C LEU A 164 9.44 -8.67 24.28
N THR A 165 8.37 -8.01 23.84
CA THR A 165 7.07 -8.64 23.66
C THR A 165 7.15 -9.75 22.59
N ILE A 166 7.77 -9.45 21.44
CA ILE A 166 7.87 -10.40 20.32
C ILE A 166 8.63 -11.66 20.72
N ARG A 167 9.73 -11.53 21.48
CA ARG A 167 10.56 -12.67 21.92
C ARG A 167 9.81 -13.68 22.81
N SER A 168 8.71 -13.29 23.44
CA SER A 168 7.88 -14.17 24.24
C SER A 168 6.77 -14.89 23.44
N LEU A 169 6.66 -14.63 22.14
CA LEU A 169 5.62 -15.12 21.27
C LEU A 169 6.15 -16.12 20.24
N HIS A 170 5.26 -16.97 19.75
CA HIS A 170 5.52 -17.85 18.62
C HIS A 170 4.32 -17.83 17.69
N PHE A 171 4.56 -17.78 16.38
CA PHE A 171 3.48 -17.76 15.38
C PHE A 171 3.87 -18.60 14.16
N ASP A 172 2.85 -19.11 13.48
CA ASP A 172 3.01 -20.05 12.36
C ASP A 172 3.54 -19.33 11.10
N LEU A 173 3.04 -18.12 10.84
CA LEU A 173 3.39 -17.32 9.66
C LEU A 173 3.72 -15.90 10.10
N LEU A 174 4.82 -15.39 9.58
CA LEU A 174 5.14 -13.97 9.60
C LEU A 174 4.95 -13.42 8.19
N PHE A 175 4.16 -12.37 8.08
CA PHE A 175 4.09 -11.56 6.86
C PHE A 175 4.76 -10.21 7.13
N LEU A 176 5.77 -9.89 6.33
CA LEU A 176 6.46 -8.61 6.43
C LEU A 176 6.75 -8.03 5.05
N GLY A 177 6.84 -6.70 4.98
CA GLY A 177 7.34 -5.97 3.84
C GLY A 177 8.79 -5.54 4.05
N CYS A 178 9.37 -4.93 3.03
CA CYS A 178 10.67 -4.29 3.09
C CYS A 178 10.65 -2.96 2.32
N TYR A 179 11.67 -2.15 2.55
CA TYR A 179 11.90 -0.97 1.74
C TYR A 179 12.59 -1.34 0.42
N GLY A 180 13.57 -2.22 0.48
CA GLY A 180 14.29 -2.71 -0.68
C GLY A 180 14.73 -4.17 -0.53
N ILE A 181 14.94 -4.81 -1.68
CA ILE A 181 15.45 -6.17 -1.84
C ILE A 181 16.66 -6.10 -2.78
N ASP A 182 17.77 -6.66 -2.36
CA ASP A 182 18.98 -6.74 -3.16
C ASP A 182 19.69 -8.08 -2.91
N VAL A 183 20.41 -8.60 -3.90
CA VAL A 183 21.06 -9.91 -3.81
C VAL A 183 22.14 -9.93 -2.73
N GLU A 184 22.93 -8.85 -2.64
CA GLU A 184 24.05 -8.76 -1.69
C GLU A 184 23.58 -8.18 -0.34
N ALA A 185 22.79 -7.08 -0.38
CA ALA A 185 22.33 -6.41 0.83
C ALA A 185 21.14 -7.11 1.51
N GLY A 186 20.45 -8.02 0.81
CA GLY A 186 19.26 -8.70 1.33
C GLY A 186 18.05 -7.76 1.46
N LEU A 187 17.27 -7.94 2.51
CA LEU A 187 16.13 -7.08 2.85
C LEU A 187 16.58 -5.87 3.64
N THR A 188 16.19 -4.69 3.18
CA THR A 188 16.64 -3.41 3.76
C THR A 188 15.50 -2.51 4.18
N THR A 189 15.77 -1.66 5.19
CA THR A 189 14.87 -0.59 5.68
C THR A 189 15.66 0.65 6.05
N PRO A 190 15.08 1.88 5.93
CA PRO A 190 15.75 3.11 6.34
C PRO A 190 15.84 3.30 7.86
N ASN A 191 15.10 2.52 8.65
CA ASN A 191 14.98 2.70 10.10
C ASN A 191 15.70 1.58 10.86
N LEU A 192 16.72 1.95 11.65
CA LEU A 192 17.54 0.99 12.42
C LEU A 192 16.72 0.21 13.47
N ALA A 193 15.79 0.88 14.14
CA ALA A 193 14.96 0.22 15.14
C ALA A 193 13.95 -0.75 14.46
N GLU A 194 13.44 -0.40 13.28
CA GLU A 194 12.60 -1.29 12.47
C GLU A 194 13.38 -2.52 12.01
N ALA A 195 14.64 -2.33 11.59
CA ALA A 195 15.49 -3.45 11.20
C ALA A 195 15.67 -4.47 12.34
N GLU A 196 15.90 -4.02 13.59
CA GLU A 196 16.05 -4.93 14.73
C GLU A 196 14.73 -5.58 15.11
N THR A 197 13.62 -4.85 15.09
CA THR A 197 12.30 -5.42 15.36
C THR A 197 11.91 -6.46 14.29
N ASN A 198 12.23 -6.21 13.01
CA ASN A 198 12.01 -7.18 11.94
C ASN A 198 12.86 -8.45 12.13
N ARG A 199 14.14 -8.32 12.50
CA ARG A 199 14.97 -9.49 12.87
C ARG A 199 14.36 -10.28 14.02
N THR A 200 13.83 -9.59 15.02
CA THR A 200 13.21 -10.24 16.18
C THR A 200 11.93 -10.99 15.78
N LEU A 201 11.09 -10.42 14.91
CA LEU A 201 9.92 -11.10 14.35
C LEU A 201 10.32 -12.36 13.57
N MET A 202 11.34 -12.27 12.71
CA MET A 202 11.79 -13.40 11.90
C MET A 202 12.32 -14.55 12.74
N ARG A 203 13.05 -14.28 13.85
CA ARG A 203 13.61 -15.30 14.74
C ARG A 203 12.59 -16.18 15.43
N VAL A 204 11.38 -15.66 15.69
CA VAL A 204 10.31 -16.37 16.42
C VAL A 204 9.22 -16.92 15.50
N ALA A 205 9.29 -16.62 14.21
CA ALA A 205 8.38 -17.14 13.19
C ALA A 205 8.77 -18.55 12.77
N ARG A 206 7.76 -19.40 12.54
CA ARG A 206 7.99 -20.72 11.95
C ARG A 206 8.25 -20.64 10.45
N ARG A 207 7.61 -19.70 9.78
CA ARG A 207 7.74 -19.45 8.34
C ARG A 207 7.66 -17.96 8.04
N VAL A 208 8.62 -17.48 7.26
CA VAL A 208 8.77 -16.08 6.89
C VAL A 208 8.25 -15.84 5.47
N VAL A 209 7.24 -15.00 5.32
CA VAL A 209 6.64 -14.62 4.04
C VAL A 209 6.88 -13.14 3.79
N VAL A 210 7.66 -12.82 2.77
CA VAL A 210 7.95 -11.44 2.37
C VAL A 210 6.95 -11.01 1.29
N LEU A 211 6.35 -9.84 1.48
CA LEU A 211 5.40 -9.21 0.57
C LEU A 211 6.04 -7.98 -0.06
N ALA A 212 6.45 -8.07 -1.31
CA ALA A 212 7.16 -6.99 -1.97
C ALA A 212 6.76 -6.88 -3.44
N ASP A 213 6.34 -5.68 -3.85
CA ASP A 213 6.13 -5.38 -5.26
C ASP A 213 7.48 -5.29 -6.02
N HIS A 214 7.44 -5.48 -7.35
CA HIS A 214 8.62 -5.48 -8.25
C HIS A 214 9.55 -4.28 -8.05
N THR A 215 9.03 -3.18 -7.53
CA THR A 215 9.75 -1.92 -7.36
C THR A 215 10.73 -1.93 -6.20
N LYS A 216 10.63 -2.94 -5.34
CA LYS A 216 11.54 -3.12 -4.21
C LYS A 216 12.85 -3.79 -4.63
N TRP A 217 12.85 -4.46 -5.76
CA TRP A 217 14.05 -5.14 -6.27
C TRP A 217 15.12 -4.15 -6.74
N GLY A 218 16.36 -4.39 -6.33
CA GLY A 218 17.52 -3.53 -6.61
C GLY A 218 17.57 -2.25 -5.76
N LEU A 219 16.66 -2.07 -4.78
CA LEU A 219 16.74 -0.97 -3.83
C LEU A 219 17.51 -1.40 -2.58
N VAL A 220 18.44 -0.54 -2.15
CA VAL A 220 19.19 -0.71 -0.91
C VAL A 220 18.98 0.51 -0.03
N SER A 221 18.66 0.29 1.23
CA SER A 221 18.48 1.32 2.23
C SER A 221 19.47 1.18 3.38
N LEU A 222 19.34 2.03 4.41
CA LEU A 222 20.35 2.22 5.47
C LEU A 222 20.75 0.92 6.19
N SER A 223 19.79 0.03 6.47
CA SER A 223 20.03 -1.14 7.32
C SER A 223 19.46 -2.41 6.70
N SER A 224 20.32 -3.41 6.51
CA SER A 224 19.90 -4.77 6.19
C SER A 224 19.39 -5.47 7.45
N PHE A 225 18.32 -6.26 7.30
CA PHE A 225 17.76 -7.02 8.42
C PHE A 225 17.62 -8.52 8.17
N ALA A 226 17.76 -8.97 6.93
CA ALA A 226 17.75 -10.37 6.55
C ALA A 226 18.53 -10.58 5.25
N THR A 227 19.05 -11.77 5.05
CA THR A 227 19.52 -12.24 3.73
C THR A 227 18.36 -12.82 2.94
N LEU A 228 18.53 -13.04 1.64
CA LEU A 228 17.49 -13.68 0.82
C LEU A 228 17.22 -15.13 1.25
N SER A 229 18.22 -15.81 1.78
CA SER A 229 18.09 -17.21 2.28
C SER A 229 17.30 -17.31 3.61
N ASP A 230 17.03 -16.20 4.29
CA ASP A 230 16.18 -16.17 5.48
C ASP A 230 14.68 -16.12 5.13
N ILE A 231 14.35 -16.09 3.83
CA ILE A 231 12.98 -15.96 3.30
C ILE A 231 12.48 -17.34 2.85
N ASP A 232 11.41 -17.83 3.48
CA ASP A 232 10.76 -19.06 3.03
C ASP A 232 9.91 -18.85 1.78
N VAL A 233 9.20 -17.70 1.70
CA VAL A 233 8.33 -17.34 0.57
C VAL A 233 8.46 -15.86 0.25
N LEU A 234 8.72 -15.53 -0.99
CA LEU A 234 8.52 -14.19 -1.55
C LEU A 234 7.23 -14.18 -2.36
N ILE A 235 6.33 -13.26 -2.05
CA ILE A 235 5.15 -12.98 -2.88
C ILE A 235 5.35 -11.62 -3.53
N THR A 236 5.38 -11.61 -4.86
CA THR A 236 5.60 -10.43 -5.69
C THR A 236 4.54 -10.33 -6.79
N ASP A 237 4.51 -9.24 -7.54
CA ASP A 237 3.62 -9.08 -8.70
C ASP A 237 4.28 -9.56 -10.01
N ASP A 238 3.48 -9.59 -11.09
CA ASP A 238 3.87 -10.08 -12.43
C ASP A 238 4.73 -9.09 -13.24
N MET A 239 5.23 -8.03 -12.61
CA MET A 239 6.13 -7.05 -13.23
C MET A 239 7.58 -7.21 -12.78
N LEU A 240 7.89 -8.14 -11.90
CA LEU A 240 9.27 -8.49 -11.58
C LEU A 240 9.92 -9.05 -12.85
N SER A 241 11.09 -8.52 -13.24
CA SER A 241 11.78 -8.98 -14.45
C SER A 241 12.24 -10.44 -14.34
N ASP A 242 12.32 -11.12 -15.48
CA ASP A 242 12.76 -12.52 -15.53
C ASP A 242 14.16 -12.71 -14.91
N ASP A 243 15.08 -11.76 -15.15
CA ASP A 243 16.42 -11.76 -14.56
C ASP A 243 16.36 -11.63 -13.03
N ALA A 244 15.53 -10.72 -12.51
CA ALA A 244 15.35 -10.55 -11.07
C ALA A 244 14.70 -11.78 -10.43
N HIS A 245 13.73 -12.39 -11.12
CA HIS A 245 13.09 -13.62 -10.67
C HIS A 245 14.08 -14.78 -10.61
N ALA A 246 14.92 -14.94 -11.64
CA ALA A 246 15.94 -15.98 -11.68
C ALA A 246 16.94 -15.83 -10.52
N LEU A 247 17.47 -14.61 -10.30
CA LEU A 247 18.37 -14.31 -9.19
C LEU A 247 17.72 -14.55 -7.83
N ALA A 248 16.46 -14.16 -7.66
CA ALA A 248 15.74 -14.41 -6.42
C ALA A 248 15.56 -15.91 -6.16
N ALA A 249 15.27 -16.70 -7.19
CA ALA A 249 15.04 -18.14 -7.09
C ALA A 249 16.30 -18.93 -6.70
N GLU A 250 17.50 -18.37 -6.87
CA GLU A 250 18.74 -18.99 -6.40
C GLU A 250 18.89 -18.99 -4.87
N HIS A 251 18.17 -18.08 -4.19
CA HIS A 251 18.37 -17.83 -2.77
C HIS A 251 17.12 -18.03 -1.92
N ILE A 252 15.92 -17.82 -2.48
CA ILE A 252 14.62 -17.84 -1.78
C ILE A 252 13.96 -19.21 -1.97
N GLY A 253 13.41 -19.78 -0.89
CA GLY A 253 12.81 -21.11 -0.91
C GLY A 253 11.64 -21.26 -1.88
N GLU A 254 10.75 -20.28 -1.94
CA GLU A 254 9.58 -20.27 -2.83
C GLU A 254 9.28 -18.84 -3.31
N ILE A 255 9.02 -18.68 -4.61
CA ILE A 255 8.54 -17.40 -5.15
C ILE A 255 7.14 -17.60 -5.71
N ARG A 256 6.21 -16.76 -5.28
CA ARG A 256 4.84 -16.70 -5.79
C ARG A 256 4.60 -15.39 -6.51
N VAL A 257 4.24 -15.47 -7.76
CA VAL A 257 3.84 -14.31 -8.55
C VAL A 257 2.33 -14.16 -8.44
N ALA A 258 1.89 -12.99 -7.94
CA ALA A 258 0.48 -12.65 -7.85
C ALA A 258 -0.06 -12.34 -9.25
N GLU A 259 -1.01 -13.12 -9.72
CA GLU A 259 -1.59 -13.02 -11.07
C GLU A 259 -2.63 -11.88 -11.16
N GLY A 260 -2.81 -11.36 -12.37
CA GLY A 260 -3.98 -10.57 -12.74
C GLY A 260 -3.75 -9.12 -13.13
N LEU A 261 -2.56 -8.55 -13.00
CA LEU A 261 -2.30 -7.14 -13.36
C LEU A 261 -2.02 -6.97 -14.84
N SER A 262 -1.27 -7.86 -15.46
CA SER A 262 -0.96 -7.86 -16.89
C SER A 262 -2.22 -8.01 -17.75
N ALA A 263 -3.12 -8.93 -17.38
CA ALA A 263 -4.38 -9.14 -18.09
C ALA A 263 -5.32 -7.93 -17.98
N ALA A 264 -5.41 -7.30 -16.81
CA ALA A 264 -6.26 -6.11 -16.60
C ALA A 264 -5.72 -4.89 -17.37
N ARG A 265 -4.39 -4.70 -17.40
CA ARG A 265 -3.74 -3.62 -18.18
C ARG A 265 -3.92 -3.82 -19.69
N THR A 266 -3.85 -5.06 -20.19
CA THR A 266 -4.08 -5.36 -21.62
C THR A 266 -5.52 -5.06 -22.03
N LEU A 267 -6.50 -5.25 -21.15
CA LEU A 267 -7.90 -4.89 -21.40
C LEU A 267 -8.15 -3.38 -21.38
N GLN A 268 -7.46 -2.63 -20.54
CA GLN A 268 -7.55 -1.16 -20.48
C GLN A 268 -6.79 -0.47 -21.63
N ALA A 269 -5.78 -1.10 -22.21
CA ALA A 269 -5.01 -0.58 -23.34
C ALA A 269 -5.69 -0.81 -24.70
N ARG A 270 -6.82 -1.52 -24.78
CA ARG A 270 -7.59 -1.65 -26.02
C ARG A 270 -8.27 -0.31 -26.32
N PRO A 271 -7.92 0.38 -27.44
CA PRO A 271 -8.63 1.59 -27.82
C PRO A 271 -10.11 1.23 -28.05
N ALA A 272 -10.99 2.06 -27.49
CA ALA A 272 -12.43 1.94 -27.74
C ALA A 272 -12.64 1.92 -29.25
N LEU A 273 -13.14 0.80 -29.77
CA LEU A 273 -13.53 0.67 -31.16
C LEU A 273 -14.55 1.77 -31.45
N SER A 274 -14.13 2.74 -32.25
CA SER A 274 -14.99 3.82 -32.73
C SER A 274 -16.19 3.22 -33.43
N ASN A 275 -17.35 3.33 -32.82
CA ASN A 275 -18.63 2.94 -33.40
C ASN A 275 -18.97 3.92 -34.53
N ARG A 276 -18.47 3.63 -35.73
CA ARG A 276 -18.93 4.31 -36.95
C ARG A 276 -20.30 3.74 -37.37
N TYR A 277 -21.35 4.19 -36.71
CA TYR A 277 -22.67 4.10 -37.28
C TYR A 277 -22.93 5.35 -38.13
N SER A 278 -22.89 5.17 -39.45
CA SER A 278 -23.36 6.11 -40.43
C SER A 278 -24.87 6.31 -40.27
N VAL A 279 -25.24 7.56 -39.91
CA VAL A 279 -26.65 7.97 -39.97
C VAL A 279 -27.00 8.26 -41.43
N GLY A 280 -27.74 7.37 -42.01
CA GLY A 280 -28.43 7.59 -43.29
C GLY A 280 -29.56 8.58 -43.14
N ARG A 281 -29.47 9.68 -43.88
CA ARG A 281 -30.56 10.63 -44.10
C ARG A 281 -31.78 9.96 -44.72
N ARG A 282 -32.97 10.16 -44.16
CA ARG A 282 -34.23 10.32 -44.95
C ARG A 282 -35.11 11.34 -44.27
N ALA A 283 -35.50 12.31 -45.09
CA ALA A 283 -36.47 13.36 -44.80
C ALA A 283 -37.91 12.85 -44.99
N SER A 284 -38.87 13.43 -44.32
CA SER A 284 -40.25 13.80 -44.74
C SER A 284 -41.12 14.02 -43.51
N ALA A 285 -41.45 15.18 -43.17
CA ALA A 285 -42.67 15.98 -43.42
C ALA A 285 -43.91 15.57 -42.60
N ALA A 286 -44.40 16.55 -41.93
CA ALA A 286 -45.80 17.00 -41.76
C ALA A 286 -46.57 16.61 -40.47
N ASP A 287 -47.00 17.65 -39.83
CA ASP A 287 -48.32 18.04 -39.27
C ASP A 287 -48.76 17.53 -37.90
N ALA A 288 -48.86 18.49 -37.04
CA ALA A 288 -50.00 19.32 -36.58
C ALA A 288 -50.67 18.87 -35.27
N LYS A 289 -50.80 19.92 -34.40
CA LYS A 289 -51.87 20.20 -33.42
C LYS A 289 -52.03 19.21 -32.23
N GLY A 290 -52.13 19.62 -30.98
CA GLY A 290 -52.56 20.80 -30.32
C GLY A 290 -53.08 20.43 -28.94
N HIS A 291 -53.18 21.41 -28.07
CA HIS A 291 -53.91 21.46 -26.78
C HIS A 291 -53.33 20.59 -25.64
N GLY A 292 -53.01 21.09 -24.47
CA GLY A 292 -53.64 22.14 -23.69
C GLY A 292 -53.77 21.65 -22.26
N GLY A 293 -53.31 22.42 -21.29
CA GLY A 293 -54.00 22.46 -20.03
C GLY A 293 -53.30 22.00 -18.76
N ARG A 294 -52.89 23.00 -18.00
CA ARG A 294 -53.09 23.14 -16.53
C ARG A 294 -52.21 22.40 -15.55
N SER A 295 -51.39 23.23 -14.95
CA SER A 295 -51.00 23.17 -13.52
C SER A 295 -52.24 23.34 -12.61
N PRO A 296 -52.26 22.81 -11.40
CA PRO A 296 -52.05 23.74 -10.28
C PRO A 296 -51.30 23.18 -9.03
N ALA A 297 -50.59 24.11 -8.43
CA ALA A 297 -50.62 24.53 -7.03
C ALA A 297 -50.15 23.62 -5.90
N HIS A 298 -49.21 24.19 -5.15
CA HIS A 298 -48.83 23.92 -3.76
C HIS A 298 -50.03 23.83 -2.77
N PRO A 299 -49.82 23.24 -1.58
CA PRO A 299 -49.67 24.12 -0.43
C PRO A 299 -48.53 23.78 0.56
N GLU A 300 -48.05 24.88 1.13
CA GLU A 300 -47.27 24.97 2.36
C GLU A 300 -48.05 24.43 3.58
N HIS A 301 -47.33 23.85 4.54
CA HIS A 301 -47.74 24.00 5.95
C HIS A 301 -46.55 24.04 6.90
N HIS A 302 -46.58 25.08 7.72
CA HIS A 302 -45.83 25.43 8.91
C HIS A 302 -45.90 24.38 10.02
N GLY A 303 -44.93 24.47 10.94
CA GLY A 303 -45.15 24.18 12.37
C GLY A 303 -43.98 23.47 13.01
N ASP A 304 -43.20 24.18 13.70
CA ASP A 304 -42.91 24.32 15.13
C ASP A 304 -41.85 23.39 15.70
N ALA A 305 -40.78 24.02 16.17
CA ALA A 305 -39.97 23.61 17.31
C ALA A 305 -40.76 23.96 18.61
N PRO A 306 -40.36 23.61 19.83
CA PRO A 306 -39.03 23.28 20.37
C PRO A 306 -39.04 22.20 21.49
N ALA A 307 -37.88 21.90 22.05
CA ALA A 307 -37.59 21.88 23.47
C ALA A 307 -36.68 20.74 23.96
N THR A 308 -35.63 21.16 24.58
CA THR A 308 -35.01 20.80 25.86
C THR A 308 -34.23 19.52 25.96
N GLY A 309 -32.90 19.69 26.04
CA GLY A 309 -31.95 18.76 26.60
C GLY A 309 -31.96 18.76 28.13
N PRO A 310 -31.45 17.72 28.76
CA PRO A 310 -31.12 17.77 30.18
C PRO A 310 -29.66 18.15 30.39
N GLN A 311 -29.48 19.09 31.28
CA GLN A 311 -28.23 19.50 31.94
C GLN A 311 -27.72 18.36 32.81
N ILE A 312 -26.42 18.11 32.82
CA ILE A 312 -25.75 17.31 33.84
C ILE A 312 -24.86 18.26 34.64
N GLU A 313 -25.17 18.39 35.93
CA GLU A 313 -24.35 19.07 36.92
C GLU A 313 -23.09 18.26 37.27
N PRO A 314 -22.03 18.93 37.73
CA PRO A 314 -20.81 18.27 38.20
C PRO A 314 -20.89 18.00 39.72
N ALA A 315 -20.61 16.77 40.10
CA ALA A 315 -20.37 16.39 41.52
C ALA A 315 -18.86 16.20 41.69
N GLY A 316 -18.22 16.94 42.49
CA GLY A 316 -17.88 17.01 43.87
C GLY A 316 -16.65 16.17 44.21
N GLU A 317 -15.56 16.90 44.55
CA GLU A 317 -14.31 16.40 45.13
C GLU A 317 -14.51 15.51 46.36
N GLY A 318 -13.63 14.52 46.53
CA GLY A 318 -13.48 13.76 47.74
C GLY A 318 -12.16 12.99 47.79
N VAL A 319 -11.11 13.66 48.30
CA VAL A 319 -9.86 13.02 48.78
C VAL A 319 -10.11 12.55 50.19
N PRO A 320 -9.61 11.37 50.61
CA PRO A 320 -9.14 11.16 51.96
C PRO A 320 -7.70 10.69 52.04
N PRO A 321 -7.02 11.03 53.16
CA PRO A 321 -5.63 10.71 53.42
C PRO A 321 -5.42 9.41 54.15
N ALA A 322 -4.32 8.74 53.90
CA ALA A 322 -3.36 8.07 54.80
C ALA A 322 -2.47 7.12 53.96
#